data_a2d734ae17accccc7e2c84afd36d4715
#
_entry.id   a2d734ae17accccc7e2c84afd36d4715
#
_cell.length_a   1.000
_cell.length_b   1.000
_cell.length_c   1.000
_cell.angle_alpha   90.00
_cell.angle_beta   90.00
_cell.angle_gamma   90.00
#
_symmetry.space_group_name_H-M   'P 1'
#
loop_
_entity.id
_entity.type
_entity.pdbx_description
1 polymer ?
#
loop_
_entity_poly.entity_id
_entity_poly.type
_entity_poly.pdbx_seq_one_letter_code
_entity_poly.pdbx_strand_id
1 'polypeptide(L)'
;MSLGNRMIEVLLIGIGTGHPDHLTLEAVKALKTADIVLIPLKGTEKSELADVRRRLVGEIVDDPGVRLVEFEMPQRDVVDPDYLAGVEDWHRRVAATWKREISTQVGSDGRVALLVWGDPSLYDSTLRIAAQLSQSLPLKVRVIPGITSIQALTAAHSIPLNEIGASVLITTGRRVRDQGWPPDINTMVVMLDGSLSFKGLETDGVKIWWGAYLGLPEEITISGPLGETGPKIVAARSEARARNGWIMDIYILRRTAPMHEG
;
A
#
# COMPACT_ATOMS: atom_id res chain seq x y z
N MET A 1 -2.29 -5.53 44.67
CA MET A 1 -2.66 -4.82 43.44
C MET A 1 -1.58 -5.14 42.42
N SER A 2 -1.89 -5.96 41.41
CA SER A 2 -0.95 -6.27 40.34
C SER A 2 -0.69 -4.96 39.57
N LEU A 3 0.55 -4.52 39.56
CA LEU A 3 1.02 -3.53 38.61
C LEU A 3 0.90 -4.17 37.22
N GLY A 4 -0.27 -4.03 36.60
CA GLY A 4 -0.45 -4.43 35.20
C GLY A 4 0.68 -3.81 34.39
N ASN A 5 1.39 -4.65 33.65
CA ASN A 5 2.54 -4.25 32.85
C ASN A 5 2.05 -3.21 31.83
N ARG A 6 2.18 -1.91 32.15
CA ARG A 6 1.81 -0.81 31.26
C ARG A 6 2.68 -0.91 30.03
N MET A 7 2.07 -1.07 28.89
CA MET A 7 2.78 -1.27 27.62
C MET A 7 1.98 -0.67 26.47
N ILE A 8 2.66 0.05 25.63
CA ILE A 8 2.09 0.60 24.38
C ILE A 8 1.79 -0.56 23.44
N GLU A 9 0.58 -0.60 22.89
CA GLU A 9 0.22 -1.50 21.78
C GLU A 9 0.13 -0.69 20.48
N VAL A 10 0.97 -1.00 19.50
CA VAL A 10 0.95 -0.40 18.18
C VAL A 10 0.20 -1.32 17.24
N LEU A 11 -0.93 -0.82 16.71
CA LEU A 11 -1.81 -1.52 15.79
C LEU A 11 -1.47 -1.09 14.36
N LEU A 12 -0.88 -1.98 13.56
CA LEU A 12 -0.65 -1.76 12.14
C LEU A 12 -1.85 -2.29 11.36
N ILE A 13 -2.73 -1.40 10.93
CA ILE A 13 -4.04 -1.77 10.39
C ILE A 13 -4.02 -1.62 8.87
N GLY A 14 -4.14 -2.74 8.15
CA GLY A 14 -4.37 -2.73 6.71
C GLY A 14 -5.75 -2.15 6.40
N ILE A 15 -5.76 -1.06 5.63
CA ILE A 15 -7.00 -0.33 5.29
C ILE A 15 -7.50 -0.63 3.88
N GLY A 16 -6.96 -1.67 3.24
CA GLY A 16 -7.36 -1.96 1.87
C GLY A 16 -6.94 -0.87 0.90
N THR A 17 -7.75 -0.63 -0.10
CA THR A 17 -7.51 0.38 -1.13
C THR A 17 -8.06 1.76 -0.79
N GLY A 18 -8.61 1.92 0.41
CA GLY A 18 -9.18 3.19 0.87
C GLY A 18 -10.72 3.25 0.79
N HIS A 19 -11.36 2.18 0.31
CA HIS A 19 -12.82 2.04 0.40
C HIS A 19 -13.22 1.49 1.79
N PRO A 20 -14.25 2.05 2.46
CA PRO A 20 -14.70 1.58 3.77
C PRO A 20 -15.02 0.08 3.80
N ASP A 21 -15.69 -0.44 2.77
CA ASP A 21 -16.06 -1.85 2.68
C ASP A 21 -14.86 -2.80 2.46
N HIS A 22 -13.67 -2.27 2.16
CA HIS A 22 -12.43 -3.04 2.09
C HIS A 22 -11.75 -3.20 3.46
N LEU A 23 -12.29 -2.58 4.50
CA LEU A 23 -11.83 -2.84 5.87
C LEU A 23 -12.31 -4.21 6.34
N THR A 24 -11.41 -4.97 6.93
CA THR A 24 -11.80 -6.18 7.61
C THR A 24 -12.59 -5.84 8.89
N LEU A 25 -13.47 -6.72 9.34
CA LEU A 25 -14.16 -6.54 10.62
C LEU A 25 -13.16 -6.45 11.79
N GLU A 26 -11.99 -7.06 11.66
CA GLU A 26 -10.92 -6.94 12.65
C GLU A 26 -10.32 -5.53 12.62
N ALA A 27 -10.11 -4.94 11.45
CA ALA A 27 -9.62 -3.58 11.30
C ALA A 27 -10.60 -2.57 11.93
N VAL A 28 -11.90 -2.71 11.68
CA VAL A 28 -12.95 -1.88 12.30
C VAL A 28 -12.91 -1.98 13.82
N LYS A 29 -12.84 -3.20 14.38
CA LYS A 29 -12.76 -3.41 15.83
C LYS A 29 -11.49 -2.83 16.42
N ALA A 30 -10.36 -2.99 15.74
CA ALA A 30 -9.07 -2.45 16.19
C ALA A 30 -9.08 -0.93 16.23
N LEU A 31 -9.62 -0.27 15.19
CA LEU A 31 -9.78 1.19 15.14
C LEU A 31 -10.62 1.72 16.29
N LYS A 32 -11.77 1.10 16.58
CA LYS A 32 -12.66 1.51 17.68
C LYS A 32 -12.05 1.33 19.08
N THR A 33 -10.94 0.62 19.20
CA THR A 33 -10.26 0.40 20.49
C THR A 33 -8.97 1.18 20.64
N ALA A 34 -8.59 1.96 19.63
CA ALA A 34 -7.39 2.80 19.68
C ALA A 34 -7.62 4.05 20.56
N ASP A 35 -6.60 4.49 21.27
CA ASP A 35 -6.61 5.76 21.96
C ASP A 35 -6.27 6.90 21.01
N ILE A 36 -5.37 6.62 20.06
CA ILE A 36 -5.00 7.55 19.00
C ILE A 36 -4.84 6.83 17.65
N VAL A 37 -5.14 7.54 16.57
CA VAL A 37 -4.80 7.18 15.20
C VAL A 37 -3.78 8.17 14.66
N LEU A 38 -2.58 7.70 14.34
CA LEU A 38 -1.51 8.52 13.77
C LEU A 38 -1.70 8.65 12.26
N ILE A 39 -1.84 9.88 11.77
CA ILE A 39 -2.02 10.19 10.34
C ILE A 39 -0.77 10.93 9.83
N PRO A 40 0.00 10.30 8.92
CA PRO A 40 1.17 10.95 8.34
C PRO A 40 0.77 12.00 7.31
N LEU A 41 1.31 13.21 7.45
CA LEU A 41 1.27 14.29 6.48
C LEU A 41 2.53 14.22 5.61
N LYS A 42 2.39 14.27 4.30
CA LYS A 42 3.50 14.21 3.33
C LYS A 42 3.54 15.49 2.48
N GLY A 43 3.66 16.65 3.13
CA GLY A 43 3.60 17.94 2.45
C GLY A 43 2.23 18.24 1.81
N THR A 44 2.10 19.40 1.19
CA THR A 44 0.84 19.88 0.60
C THR A 44 0.41 19.06 -0.63
N GLU A 45 1.35 18.51 -1.39
CA GLU A 45 1.06 17.77 -2.63
C GLU A 45 0.43 16.37 -2.42
N LYS A 46 0.35 15.89 -1.18
CA LYS A 46 -0.20 14.57 -0.83
C LYS A 46 -1.20 14.61 0.32
N SER A 47 -1.84 15.76 0.51
CA SER A 47 -2.90 15.94 1.51
C SER A 47 -4.06 14.95 1.30
N GLU A 48 -4.39 14.64 0.05
CA GLU A 48 -5.50 13.74 -0.34
C GLU A 48 -5.39 12.33 0.26
N LEU A 49 -4.17 11.78 0.39
CA LEU A 49 -3.98 10.49 1.04
C LEU A 49 -4.23 10.54 2.55
N ALA A 50 -4.00 11.69 3.18
CA ALA A 50 -4.37 11.92 4.57
C ALA A 50 -5.90 12.11 4.68
N ASP A 51 -6.54 12.78 3.71
CA ASP A 51 -7.99 12.97 3.67
C ASP A 51 -8.75 11.65 3.56
N VAL A 52 -8.28 10.71 2.74
CA VAL A 52 -8.87 9.36 2.67
C VAL A 52 -8.80 8.68 4.04
N ARG A 53 -7.66 8.79 4.76
CA ARG A 53 -7.54 8.22 6.11
C ARG A 53 -8.47 8.89 7.10
N ARG A 54 -8.57 10.24 7.08
CA ARG A 54 -9.51 10.99 7.94
C ARG A 54 -10.95 10.56 7.71
N ARG A 55 -11.34 10.46 6.42
CA ARG A 55 -12.68 10.02 6.03
C ARG A 55 -12.97 8.61 6.54
N LEU A 56 -12.07 7.65 6.31
CA LEU A 56 -12.24 6.27 6.80
C LEU A 56 -12.42 6.21 8.31
N VAL A 57 -11.60 6.96 9.06
CA VAL A 57 -11.76 6.98 10.53
C VAL A 57 -13.08 7.63 10.91
N GLY A 58 -13.45 8.76 10.30
CA GLY A 58 -14.71 9.46 10.58
C GLY A 58 -15.96 8.65 10.26
N GLU A 59 -15.90 7.74 9.27
CA GLU A 59 -17.02 6.84 8.94
C GLU A 59 -17.14 5.63 9.88
N ILE A 60 -16.01 5.20 10.48
CA ILE A 60 -15.93 3.96 11.26
C ILE A 60 -15.98 4.20 12.76
N VAL A 61 -15.38 5.30 13.21
CA VAL A 61 -15.17 5.58 14.63
C VAL A 61 -16.20 6.59 15.12
N ASP A 62 -17.17 6.10 15.86
CA ASP A 62 -18.22 6.93 16.50
C ASP A 62 -17.81 7.41 17.91
N ASP A 63 -16.69 6.89 18.45
CA ASP A 63 -16.24 7.19 19.82
C ASP A 63 -15.35 8.45 19.84
N PRO A 64 -15.76 9.52 20.51
CA PRO A 64 -14.96 10.73 20.67
C PRO A 64 -13.68 10.50 21.50
N GLY A 65 -13.53 9.36 22.17
CA GLY A 65 -12.31 8.97 22.88
C GLY A 65 -11.15 8.65 21.95
N VAL A 66 -11.39 8.25 20.70
CA VAL A 66 -10.35 7.99 19.70
C VAL A 66 -9.90 9.30 19.07
N ARG A 67 -8.67 9.71 19.34
CA ARG A 67 -8.13 10.99 18.84
C ARG A 67 -7.33 10.78 17.56
N LEU A 68 -7.53 11.64 16.57
CA LEU A 68 -6.67 11.74 15.39
C LEU A 68 -5.46 12.63 15.71
N VAL A 69 -4.28 12.11 15.49
CA VAL A 69 -3.02 12.84 15.68
C VAL A 69 -2.25 12.88 14.36
N GLU A 70 -2.13 14.07 13.83
CA GLU A 70 -1.40 14.30 12.58
C GLU A 70 0.06 14.60 12.88
N PHE A 71 0.95 14.11 12.05
CA PHE A 71 2.38 14.37 12.18
C PHE A 71 3.06 14.52 10.83
N GLU A 72 4.06 15.38 10.77
CA GLU A 72 4.87 15.56 9.57
C GLU A 72 5.78 14.34 9.35
N MET A 73 5.63 13.70 8.20
CA MET A 73 6.46 12.57 7.81
C MET A 73 7.84 13.07 7.35
N PRO A 74 8.96 12.56 7.91
CA PRO A 74 10.28 12.87 7.41
C PRO A 74 10.39 12.58 5.91
N GLN A 75 10.94 13.51 5.14
CA GLN A 75 11.19 13.31 3.72
C GLN A 75 12.38 12.36 3.53
N ARG A 76 12.24 11.43 2.57
CA ARG A 76 13.35 10.58 2.17
C ARG A 76 14.27 11.37 1.24
N ASP A 77 15.56 11.31 1.49
CA ASP A 77 16.54 11.77 0.52
C ASP A 77 16.56 10.80 -0.67
N VAL A 78 16.22 11.31 -1.86
CA VAL A 78 16.18 10.53 -3.10
C VAL A 78 17.49 10.59 -3.88
N VAL A 79 18.45 11.42 -3.42
CA VAL A 79 19.74 11.65 -4.08
C VAL A 79 20.83 10.73 -3.51
N ASP A 80 20.58 10.02 -2.40
CA ASP A 80 21.54 9.09 -1.80
C ASP A 80 21.95 8.02 -2.83
N PRO A 81 23.24 7.92 -3.16
CA PRO A 81 23.74 6.92 -4.09
C PRO A 81 23.57 5.49 -3.57
N ASP A 82 23.54 5.27 -2.26
CA ASP A 82 23.17 4.01 -1.64
C ASP A 82 21.67 4.00 -1.28
N TYR A 83 20.87 3.46 -2.19
CA TYR A 83 19.43 3.36 -2.03
C TYR A 83 19.02 2.66 -0.72
N LEU A 84 19.71 1.59 -0.32
CA LEU A 84 19.35 0.81 0.87
C LEU A 84 19.71 1.58 2.14
N ALA A 85 20.88 2.20 2.19
CA ALA A 85 21.31 3.05 3.31
C ALA A 85 20.36 4.25 3.49
N GLY A 86 19.97 4.91 2.39
CA GLY A 86 19.01 6.01 2.42
C GLY A 86 17.61 5.60 2.91
N VAL A 87 17.16 4.38 2.57
CA VAL A 87 15.90 3.82 3.09
C VAL A 87 16.01 3.55 4.60
N GLU A 88 17.12 2.98 5.04
CA GLU A 88 17.34 2.63 6.45
C GLU A 88 17.44 3.88 7.34
N ASP A 89 18.11 4.92 6.88
CA ASP A 89 18.15 6.22 7.55
C ASP A 89 16.76 6.85 7.64
N TRP A 90 16.00 6.82 6.56
CA TRP A 90 14.63 7.31 6.56
C TRP A 90 13.75 6.53 7.55
N HIS A 91 13.86 5.19 7.63
CA HIS A 91 13.14 4.39 8.62
C HIS A 91 13.48 4.83 10.06
N ARG A 92 14.76 5.09 10.36
CA ARG A 92 15.21 5.57 11.69
C ARG A 92 14.56 6.92 12.04
N ARG A 93 14.54 7.86 11.09
CA ARG A 93 13.93 9.18 11.29
C ARG A 93 12.41 9.08 11.52
N VAL A 94 11.74 8.21 10.77
CA VAL A 94 10.29 7.96 10.97
C VAL A 94 10.04 7.31 12.33
N ALA A 95 10.83 6.30 12.73
CA ALA A 95 10.71 5.66 14.05
C ALA A 95 10.92 6.67 15.19
N ALA A 96 11.88 7.58 15.06
CA ALA A 96 12.10 8.64 16.03
C ALA A 96 10.91 9.61 16.12
N THR A 97 10.30 9.95 14.99
CA THR A 97 9.08 10.76 14.94
C THR A 97 7.93 10.05 15.63
N TRP A 98 7.68 8.78 15.32
CA TRP A 98 6.63 8.01 15.99
C TRP A 98 6.86 7.90 17.50
N LYS A 99 8.11 7.67 17.93
CA LYS A 99 8.45 7.64 19.35
C LYS A 99 8.04 8.93 20.05
N ARG A 100 8.36 10.09 19.46
CA ARG A 100 8.02 11.39 20.02
C ARG A 100 6.50 11.57 20.11
N GLU A 101 5.77 11.32 19.03
CA GLU A 101 4.31 11.46 19.01
C GLU A 101 3.65 10.50 20.02
N ILE A 102 4.02 9.23 20.02
CA ILE A 102 3.47 8.24 20.94
C ILE A 102 3.74 8.63 22.39
N SER A 103 5.00 8.99 22.73
CA SER A 103 5.35 9.37 24.12
C SER A 103 4.61 10.62 24.58
N THR A 104 4.36 11.56 23.67
CA THR A 104 3.63 12.80 23.97
C THR A 104 2.13 12.56 24.14
N GLN A 105 1.54 11.69 23.32
CA GLN A 105 0.09 11.53 23.22
C GLN A 105 -0.50 10.49 24.17
N VAL A 106 0.22 9.38 24.42
CA VAL A 106 -0.27 8.26 25.25
C VAL A 106 0.67 7.91 26.41
N GLY A 107 1.88 8.50 26.45
CA GLY A 107 2.83 8.25 27.52
C GLY A 107 3.42 6.83 27.48
N SER A 108 3.21 6.04 28.54
CA SER A 108 3.78 4.68 28.68
C SER A 108 2.76 3.54 28.54
N ASP A 109 1.48 3.87 28.27
CA ASP A 109 0.40 2.89 28.16
C ASP A 109 -0.68 3.41 27.23
N GLY A 110 -1.11 2.60 26.27
CA GLY A 110 -2.17 2.95 25.35
C GLY A 110 -2.05 2.24 24.01
N ARG A 111 -3.10 2.38 23.19
CA ARG A 111 -3.22 1.78 21.85
C ARG A 111 -3.08 2.84 20.77
N VAL A 112 -2.12 2.64 19.91
CA VAL A 112 -1.79 3.55 18.81
C VAL A 112 -2.05 2.85 17.49
N ALA A 113 -2.97 3.36 16.68
CA ALA A 113 -3.27 2.82 15.36
C ALA A 113 -2.48 3.58 14.27
N LEU A 114 -1.94 2.83 13.33
CA LEU A 114 -1.33 3.29 12.09
C LEU A 114 -2.06 2.66 10.91
N LEU A 115 -2.58 3.48 10.01
CA LEU A 115 -3.34 3.05 8.84
C LEU A 115 -2.41 2.80 7.66
N VAL A 116 -2.33 1.54 7.23
CA VAL A 116 -1.45 1.07 6.16
C VAL A 116 -2.25 0.75 4.91
N TRP A 117 -1.86 1.33 3.77
CA TRP A 117 -2.49 1.01 2.49
C TRP A 117 -2.33 -0.47 2.13
N GLY A 118 -3.41 -1.08 1.67
CA GLY A 118 -3.45 -2.50 1.39
C GLY A 118 -3.25 -3.32 2.66
N ASP A 119 -2.15 -4.02 2.72
CA ASP A 119 -1.74 -4.89 3.84
C ASP A 119 -0.32 -4.53 4.32
N PRO A 120 -0.07 -4.50 5.65
CA PRO A 120 1.24 -4.16 6.21
C PRO A 120 2.41 -5.05 5.75
N SER A 121 2.13 -6.25 5.23
CA SER A 121 3.16 -7.20 4.79
C SER A 121 3.65 -6.97 3.37
N LEU A 122 2.89 -6.23 2.52
CA LEU A 122 3.15 -6.14 1.09
C LEU A 122 3.64 -4.76 0.66
N TYR A 123 4.94 -4.65 0.30
CA TYR A 123 5.61 -3.43 -0.19
C TYR A 123 5.38 -2.19 0.68
N ASP A 124 5.26 -2.39 1.98
CA ASP A 124 5.15 -1.34 2.97
C ASP A 124 6.34 -1.36 3.94
N SER A 125 6.66 -0.21 4.53
CA SER A 125 7.78 -0.05 5.45
C SER A 125 7.38 -0.06 6.92
N THR A 126 6.09 0.00 7.22
CA THR A 126 5.56 0.24 8.57
C THR A 126 6.01 -0.82 9.58
N LEU A 127 6.03 -2.11 9.16
CA LEU A 127 6.54 -3.21 9.98
C LEU A 127 8.03 -3.04 10.34
N ARG A 128 8.86 -2.62 9.37
CA ARG A 128 10.30 -2.40 9.59
C ARG A 128 10.53 -1.21 10.50
N ILE A 129 9.76 -0.14 10.34
CA ILE A 129 9.81 1.05 11.20
C ILE A 129 9.36 0.70 12.62
N ALA A 130 8.29 -0.08 12.77
CA ALA A 130 7.83 -0.56 14.08
C ALA A 130 8.87 -1.44 14.79
N ALA A 131 9.59 -2.29 14.05
CA ALA A 131 10.68 -3.08 14.59
C ALA A 131 11.85 -2.22 15.10
N GLN A 132 12.19 -1.13 14.40
CA GLN A 132 13.20 -0.16 14.87
C GLN A 132 12.70 0.60 16.11
N LEU A 133 11.44 1.02 16.12
CA LEU A 133 10.82 1.68 17.27
C LEU A 133 10.88 0.81 18.53
N SER A 134 10.65 -0.50 18.40
CA SER A 134 10.68 -1.48 19.51
C SER A 134 12.04 -1.57 20.20
N GLN A 135 13.13 -1.17 19.53
CA GLN A 135 14.47 -1.14 20.14
C GLN A 135 14.65 -0.01 21.16
N SER A 136 13.82 1.02 21.09
CA SER A 136 13.97 2.23 21.89
C SER A 136 12.73 2.58 22.72
N LEU A 137 11.64 1.83 22.56
CA LEU A 137 10.39 2.01 23.28
C LEU A 137 9.76 0.64 23.55
N PRO A 138 9.50 0.27 24.82
CA PRO A 138 8.79 -0.97 25.15
C PRO A 138 7.37 -0.93 24.57
N LEU A 139 7.11 -1.77 23.57
CA LEU A 139 5.81 -1.82 22.90
C LEU A 139 5.52 -3.23 22.36
N LYS A 140 4.25 -3.51 22.18
CA LYS A 140 3.76 -4.68 21.45
C LYS A 140 3.23 -4.24 20.08
N VAL A 141 3.70 -4.88 19.03
CA VAL A 141 3.16 -4.67 17.67
C VAL A 141 2.09 -5.73 17.40
N ARG A 142 0.92 -5.28 16.97
CA ARG A 142 -0.14 -6.13 16.43
C ARG A 142 -0.43 -5.72 14.98
N VAL A 143 -0.41 -6.70 14.09
CA VAL A 143 -0.72 -6.51 12.67
C VAL A 143 -2.15 -6.99 12.42
N ILE A 144 -2.92 -6.14 11.77
CA ILE A 144 -4.27 -6.46 11.30
C ILE A 144 -4.22 -6.49 9.77
N PRO A 145 -4.51 -7.64 9.15
CA PRO A 145 -4.42 -7.79 7.70
C PRO A 145 -5.43 -6.95 6.95
N GLY A 146 -5.10 -6.59 5.71
CA GLY A 146 -5.96 -5.83 4.82
C GLY A 146 -6.04 -6.42 3.41
N ILE A 147 -7.05 -6.00 2.66
CA ILE A 147 -7.22 -6.35 1.24
C ILE A 147 -6.18 -5.57 0.44
N THR A 148 -5.32 -6.25 -0.31
CA THR A 148 -4.33 -5.56 -1.14
C THR A 148 -4.91 -5.10 -2.48
N SER A 149 -4.22 -4.21 -3.16
CA SER A 149 -4.58 -3.81 -4.53
C SER A 149 -4.60 -4.97 -5.52
N ILE A 150 -3.94 -6.09 -5.21
CA ILE A 150 -3.97 -7.31 -6.04
C ILE A 150 -5.38 -7.90 -6.05
N GLN A 151 -5.98 -8.11 -4.87
CA GLN A 151 -7.34 -8.63 -4.77
C GLN A 151 -8.36 -7.64 -5.33
N ALA A 152 -8.17 -6.35 -5.08
CA ALA A 152 -9.06 -5.33 -5.64
C ALA A 152 -9.00 -5.33 -7.19
N LEU A 153 -7.81 -5.43 -7.79
CA LEU A 153 -7.65 -5.49 -9.23
C LEU A 153 -8.31 -6.76 -9.84
N THR A 154 -8.07 -7.92 -9.22
CA THR A 154 -8.67 -9.17 -9.72
C THR A 154 -10.17 -9.18 -9.61
N ALA A 155 -10.72 -8.59 -8.54
CA ALA A 155 -12.16 -8.42 -8.36
C ALA A 155 -12.76 -7.47 -9.42
N ALA A 156 -12.13 -6.30 -9.62
CA ALA A 156 -12.60 -5.31 -10.59
C ALA A 156 -12.63 -5.83 -12.04
N HIS A 157 -11.71 -6.75 -12.37
CA HIS A 157 -11.67 -7.41 -13.68
C HIS A 157 -12.36 -8.77 -13.73
N SER A 158 -12.88 -9.26 -12.60
CA SER A 158 -13.51 -10.60 -12.48
C SER A 158 -12.63 -11.73 -13.01
N ILE A 159 -11.35 -11.72 -12.61
CA ILE A 159 -10.35 -12.73 -13.04
C ILE A 159 -9.70 -13.44 -11.86
N PRO A 160 -9.27 -14.70 -12.02
CA PRO A 160 -8.39 -15.33 -11.07
C PRO A 160 -6.97 -14.72 -11.17
N LEU A 161 -6.28 -14.62 -10.04
CA LEU A 161 -4.91 -14.13 -10.00
C LEU A 161 -3.93 -15.07 -10.71
N ASN A 162 -4.12 -16.37 -10.54
CA ASN A 162 -3.27 -17.42 -11.09
C ASN A 162 -4.07 -18.37 -11.97
N GLU A 163 -3.39 -19.01 -12.91
CA GLU A 163 -3.90 -20.20 -13.57
C GLU A 163 -3.71 -21.43 -12.68
N ILE A 164 -4.41 -22.53 -12.97
CA ILE A 164 -4.39 -23.74 -12.13
C ILE A 164 -2.96 -24.24 -11.98
N GLY A 165 -2.47 -24.28 -10.74
CA GLY A 165 -1.14 -24.77 -10.41
C GLY A 165 0.03 -23.86 -10.85
N ALA A 166 -0.24 -22.73 -11.48
CA ALA A 166 0.81 -21.83 -11.96
C ALA A 166 1.32 -20.88 -10.87
N SER A 167 2.61 -20.56 -10.95
CA SER A 167 3.26 -19.56 -10.11
C SER A 167 2.88 -18.15 -10.53
N VAL A 168 2.86 -17.23 -9.55
CA VAL A 168 2.67 -15.80 -9.77
C VAL A 168 3.88 -15.04 -9.20
N LEU A 169 4.50 -14.23 -10.02
CA LEU A 169 5.54 -13.31 -9.57
C LEU A 169 4.92 -11.96 -9.15
N ILE A 170 5.10 -11.57 -7.91
CA ILE A 170 4.78 -10.21 -7.45
C ILE A 170 6.08 -9.41 -7.42
N THR A 171 6.12 -8.29 -8.15
CA THR A 171 7.35 -7.51 -8.33
C THR A 171 7.06 -6.01 -8.44
N THR A 172 8.12 -5.22 -8.63
CA THR A 172 8.02 -3.76 -8.82
C THR A 172 8.40 -3.36 -10.24
N GLY A 173 7.87 -2.23 -10.73
CA GLY A 173 8.21 -1.72 -12.04
C GLY A 173 9.71 -1.54 -12.25
N ARG A 174 10.46 -1.11 -11.23
CA ARG A 174 11.92 -1.02 -11.31
C ARG A 174 12.57 -2.36 -11.65
N ARG A 175 12.17 -3.45 -11.01
CA ARG A 175 12.72 -4.77 -11.30
C ARG A 175 12.36 -5.25 -12.71
N VAL A 176 11.13 -4.98 -13.16
CA VAL A 176 10.72 -5.29 -14.54
C VAL A 176 11.60 -4.54 -15.54
N ARG A 177 11.85 -3.25 -15.34
CA ARG A 177 12.71 -2.45 -16.20
C ARG A 177 14.15 -2.96 -16.23
N ASP A 178 14.70 -3.34 -15.05
CA ASP A 178 16.11 -3.66 -14.89
C ASP A 178 16.42 -5.14 -15.24
N GLN A 179 15.47 -6.05 -15.08
CA GLN A 179 15.65 -7.50 -15.21
C GLN A 179 14.71 -8.18 -16.23
N GLY A 180 13.72 -7.44 -16.75
CA GLY A 180 12.72 -8.00 -17.66
C GLY A 180 11.70 -8.92 -16.97
N TRP A 181 11.07 -9.75 -17.76
CA TRP A 181 10.08 -10.74 -17.34
C TRP A 181 10.70 -12.14 -17.41
N PRO A 182 10.84 -12.87 -16.28
CA PRO A 182 11.42 -14.23 -16.29
C PRO A 182 10.69 -15.18 -17.22
N PRO A 183 11.40 -16.02 -17.98
CA PRO A 183 10.79 -16.89 -19.01
C PRO A 183 9.88 -17.99 -18.44
N ASP A 184 10.14 -18.43 -17.23
CA ASP A 184 9.42 -19.50 -16.51
C ASP A 184 8.18 -19.01 -15.75
N ILE A 185 7.90 -17.71 -15.77
CA ILE A 185 6.77 -17.09 -15.09
C ILE A 185 5.73 -16.64 -16.12
N ASN A 186 4.53 -17.20 -16.06
CA ASN A 186 3.44 -16.81 -16.96
C ASN A 186 2.64 -15.59 -16.45
N THR A 187 2.46 -15.47 -15.13
CA THR A 187 1.69 -14.36 -14.54
C THR A 187 2.59 -13.49 -13.66
N MET A 188 2.58 -12.19 -13.93
CA MET A 188 3.35 -11.22 -13.17
C MET A 188 2.44 -10.07 -12.71
N VAL A 189 2.47 -9.79 -11.41
CA VAL A 189 1.84 -8.60 -10.79
C VAL A 189 2.91 -7.55 -10.63
N VAL A 190 2.67 -6.36 -11.15
CA VAL A 190 3.63 -5.25 -11.06
C VAL A 190 3.04 -4.10 -10.27
N MET A 191 3.72 -3.75 -9.19
CA MET A 191 3.37 -2.69 -8.25
C MET A 191 4.43 -1.59 -8.27
N LEU A 192 4.08 -0.41 -7.78
CA LEU A 192 5.01 0.73 -7.61
C LEU A 192 5.75 1.07 -8.91
N ASP A 193 5.04 1.08 -10.04
CA ASP A 193 5.61 1.36 -11.35
C ASP A 193 5.33 2.80 -11.82
N GLY A 194 6.19 3.72 -11.41
CA GLY A 194 6.12 5.12 -11.87
C GLY A 194 6.44 5.31 -13.35
N SER A 195 7.12 4.35 -13.99
CA SER A 195 7.67 4.47 -15.35
C SER A 195 6.88 3.71 -16.42
N LEU A 196 5.86 2.92 -16.02
CA LEU A 196 5.11 2.05 -16.93
C LEU A 196 6.04 1.08 -17.65
N SER A 197 6.72 0.25 -16.88
CA SER A 197 7.79 -0.66 -17.35
C SER A 197 7.30 -1.68 -18.37
N PHE A 198 5.98 -1.94 -18.45
CA PHE A 198 5.39 -2.80 -19.48
C PHE A 198 5.65 -2.29 -20.91
N LYS A 199 5.96 -1.00 -21.10
CA LYS A 199 6.28 -0.43 -22.44
C LYS A 199 7.55 -1.01 -23.06
N GLY A 200 8.43 -1.56 -22.27
CA GLY A 200 9.67 -2.20 -22.72
C GLY A 200 9.58 -3.72 -22.88
N LEU A 201 8.38 -4.31 -22.72
CA LEU A 201 8.18 -5.75 -22.84
C LEU A 201 7.68 -6.14 -24.25
N GLU A 202 7.95 -7.38 -24.64
CA GLU A 202 7.30 -8.00 -25.79
C GLU A 202 5.78 -8.01 -25.58
N THR A 203 5.04 -7.69 -26.64
CA THR A 203 3.58 -7.52 -26.57
C THR A 203 2.80 -8.73 -27.07
N ASP A 204 3.42 -9.55 -27.95
CA ASP A 204 2.76 -10.68 -28.58
C ASP A 204 2.43 -11.76 -27.56
N GLY A 205 1.20 -12.25 -27.60
CA GLY A 205 0.72 -13.25 -26.66
C GLY A 205 0.69 -12.77 -25.20
N VAL A 206 0.67 -11.47 -24.95
CA VAL A 206 0.60 -10.89 -23.60
C VAL A 206 -0.70 -10.14 -23.42
N LYS A 207 -1.39 -10.43 -22.32
CA LYS A 207 -2.57 -9.68 -21.86
C LYS A 207 -2.22 -8.89 -20.61
N ILE A 208 -2.76 -7.67 -20.52
CA ILE A 208 -2.65 -6.79 -19.37
C ILE A 208 -4.02 -6.53 -18.76
N TRP A 209 -4.08 -6.48 -17.42
CA TRP A 209 -5.17 -5.92 -16.63
C TRP A 209 -4.58 -4.84 -15.75
N TRP A 210 -4.99 -3.62 -15.97
CA TRP A 210 -4.52 -2.45 -15.24
C TRP A 210 -5.67 -1.82 -14.48
N GLY A 211 -5.37 -1.28 -13.29
CA GLY A 211 -6.31 -0.52 -12.49
C GLY A 211 -5.63 0.61 -11.75
N ALA A 212 -6.31 1.73 -11.67
CA ALA A 212 -5.93 2.88 -10.86
C ALA A 212 -7.06 3.27 -9.92
N TYR A 213 -6.71 3.79 -8.74
CA TYR A 213 -7.65 4.21 -7.69
C TYR A 213 -8.66 3.13 -7.30
N LEU A 214 -8.26 1.87 -7.37
CA LEU A 214 -9.15 0.72 -7.13
C LEU A 214 -9.92 0.89 -5.82
N GLY A 215 -11.23 0.68 -5.89
CA GLY A 215 -12.15 0.85 -4.78
C GLY A 215 -12.48 2.30 -4.41
N LEU A 216 -11.90 3.30 -5.07
CA LEU A 216 -12.26 4.70 -4.88
C LEU A 216 -13.25 5.17 -5.96
N PRO A 217 -13.96 6.30 -5.77
CA PRO A 217 -14.89 6.82 -6.78
C PRO A 217 -14.25 7.10 -8.15
N GLU A 218 -12.94 7.36 -8.17
CA GLU A 218 -12.14 7.64 -9.36
C GLU A 218 -11.59 6.37 -10.04
N GLU A 219 -12.06 5.19 -9.65
CA GLU A 219 -11.59 3.91 -10.18
C GLU A 219 -11.59 3.87 -11.71
N ILE A 220 -10.46 3.46 -12.27
CA ILE A 220 -10.30 3.24 -13.71
C ILE A 220 -9.73 1.85 -13.91
N THR A 221 -10.38 1.06 -14.77
CA THR A 221 -9.93 -0.27 -15.15
C THR A 221 -9.82 -0.42 -16.66
N ILE A 222 -8.69 -0.95 -17.14
CA ILE A 222 -8.45 -1.18 -18.56
C ILE A 222 -7.80 -2.56 -18.72
N SER A 223 -8.28 -3.38 -19.67
CA SER A 223 -7.67 -4.68 -19.95
C SER A 223 -7.76 -5.06 -21.42
N GLY A 224 -6.83 -5.90 -21.86
CA GLY A 224 -6.77 -6.41 -23.23
C GLY A 224 -5.38 -6.88 -23.63
N PRO A 225 -5.15 -7.21 -24.94
CA PRO A 225 -3.83 -7.46 -25.47
C PRO A 225 -2.89 -6.29 -25.20
N LEU A 226 -1.67 -6.56 -24.73
CA LEU A 226 -0.75 -5.50 -24.28
C LEU A 226 -0.44 -4.49 -25.39
N GLY A 227 -0.22 -4.93 -26.62
CA GLY A 227 0.12 -4.05 -27.75
C GLY A 227 -0.98 -3.03 -28.06
N GLU A 228 -2.25 -3.42 -27.96
CA GLU A 228 -3.40 -2.55 -28.22
C GLU A 228 -3.79 -1.68 -27.01
N THR A 229 -3.58 -2.24 -25.82
CA THR A 229 -4.09 -1.68 -24.56
C THR A 229 -3.08 -0.77 -23.90
N GLY A 230 -1.78 -1.05 -24.06
CA GLY A 230 -0.70 -0.27 -23.45
C GLY A 230 -0.80 1.24 -23.74
N PRO A 231 -0.96 1.68 -24.99
CA PRO A 231 -1.13 3.11 -25.29
C PRO A 231 -2.35 3.75 -24.61
N LYS A 232 -3.47 3.02 -24.48
CA LYS A 232 -4.68 3.50 -23.80
C LYS A 232 -4.43 3.70 -22.30
N ILE A 233 -3.70 2.77 -21.66
CA ILE A 233 -3.30 2.89 -20.25
C ILE A 233 -2.40 4.09 -20.04
N VAL A 234 -1.42 4.33 -20.93
CA VAL A 234 -0.53 5.50 -20.84
C VAL A 234 -1.32 6.80 -20.85
N ALA A 235 -2.29 6.94 -21.76
CA ALA A 235 -3.15 8.10 -21.86
C ALA A 235 -4.02 8.28 -20.61
N ALA A 236 -4.77 7.25 -20.25
CA ALA A 236 -5.66 7.28 -19.08
C ALA A 236 -4.92 7.61 -17.78
N ARG A 237 -3.71 7.03 -17.60
CA ARG A 237 -2.87 7.29 -16.43
C ARG A 237 -2.40 8.75 -16.37
N SER A 238 -2.00 9.31 -17.52
CA SER A 238 -1.55 10.70 -17.61
C SER A 238 -2.68 11.66 -17.25
N GLU A 239 -3.87 11.46 -17.81
CA GLU A 239 -5.06 12.28 -17.54
C GLU A 239 -5.49 12.17 -16.06
N ALA A 240 -5.56 10.96 -15.52
CA ALA A 240 -5.95 10.72 -14.14
C ALA A 240 -4.98 11.40 -13.16
N ARG A 241 -3.67 11.29 -13.41
CA ARG A 241 -2.66 11.96 -12.59
C ARG A 241 -2.73 13.49 -12.69
N ALA A 242 -2.98 14.02 -13.88
CA ALA A 242 -3.14 15.47 -14.08
C ALA A 242 -4.37 16.02 -13.35
N ARG A 243 -5.47 15.24 -13.34
CA ARG A 243 -6.72 15.62 -12.66
C ARG A 243 -6.62 15.58 -11.14
N ASN A 244 -6.00 14.53 -10.61
CA ASN A 244 -6.02 14.23 -9.17
C ASN A 244 -4.69 14.56 -8.47
N GLY A 245 -3.66 15.08 -9.17
CA GLY A 245 -2.35 15.39 -8.58
C GLY A 245 -1.48 14.18 -8.22
N TRP A 246 -2.06 13.00 -8.08
CA TRP A 246 -1.41 11.75 -7.70
C TRP A 246 -2.00 10.57 -8.46
N ILE A 247 -1.37 9.40 -8.37
CA ILE A 247 -1.94 8.15 -8.85
C ILE A 247 -1.42 6.96 -8.05
N MET A 248 -2.30 6.02 -7.75
CA MET A 248 -1.97 4.68 -7.29
C MET A 248 -2.51 3.70 -8.30
N ASP A 249 -1.63 3.00 -8.98
CA ASP A 249 -1.97 2.03 -10.00
C ASP A 249 -1.19 0.73 -9.85
N ILE A 250 -1.76 -0.32 -10.39
CA ILE A 250 -1.24 -1.69 -10.38
C ILE A 250 -1.66 -2.38 -11.67
N TYR A 251 -0.90 -3.36 -12.12
CA TYR A 251 -1.31 -4.20 -13.24
C TYR A 251 -0.85 -5.64 -13.10
N ILE A 252 -1.59 -6.52 -13.76
CA ILE A 252 -1.24 -7.92 -13.97
C ILE A 252 -0.92 -8.11 -15.45
N LEU A 253 0.19 -8.76 -15.72
CA LEU A 253 0.55 -9.25 -17.04
C LEU A 253 0.46 -10.77 -17.05
N ARG A 254 -0.09 -11.34 -18.14
CA ARG A 254 -0.13 -12.78 -18.33
C ARG A 254 0.22 -13.12 -19.76
N ARG A 255 1.15 -14.08 -19.93
CA ARG A 255 1.39 -14.71 -21.22
C ARG A 255 0.21 -15.63 -21.53
N THR A 256 -0.40 -15.42 -22.68
CA THR A 256 -1.37 -16.36 -23.22
C THR A 256 -0.57 -17.47 -23.90
N ALA A 257 -0.84 -18.73 -23.57
CA ALA A 257 -0.26 -19.83 -24.34
C ALA A 257 -0.59 -19.64 -25.83
N PRO A 258 0.31 -19.93 -26.76
CA PRO A 258 -0.05 -19.98 -28.18
C PRO A 258 -1.28 -20.88 -28.29
N MET A 259 -2.34 -20.38 -28.96
CA MET A 259 -3.48 -21.25 -29.27
C MET A 259 -2.93 -22.42 -30.08
N HIS A 260 -2.84 -23.58 -29.45
CA HIS A 260 -2.64 -24.82 -30.23
C HIS A 260 -3.92 -24.98 -31.06
N GLU A 261 -3.81 -24.63 -32.34
CA GLU A 261 -4.82 -25.05 -33.31
C GLU A 261 -4.83 -26.60 -33.26
N GLY A 262 -5.90 -27.13 -32.63
CA GLY A 262 -6.19 -28.54 -32.58
C GLY A 262 -6.99 -28.98 -33.82
#